data_2c6ebdb58e60f4a6388e2006d970af0c
#
_entry.id   2c6ebdb58e60f4a6388e2006d970af0c
#
_cell.length_a   1.000
_cell.length_b   1.000
_cell.length_c   1.000
_cell.angle_alpha   90.00
_cell.angle_beta   90.00
_cell.angle_gamma   90.00
#
_symmetry.space_group_name_H-M   'P 1'
#
loop_
_entity.id
_entity.type
_entity.pdbx_description
1 polymer ?
#
loop_
_entity_poly.entity_id
_entity_poly.type
_entity_poly.pdbx_seq_one_letter_code
_entity_poly.pdbx_strand_id
1 'polypeptide(L)'
;MTAPRYTVLVVDDEAEVVETLKRNLRSEPYAVIGTTSPKEALAIVDAGGIDLVIADIDMPEMDGLSLVARIQRSHPDVIRILLTGDASLESAMTAINQGEVHRYLTKPWSTSELRDILRSALDRVTELRRASQISRDVAAREAFLLDLEKAHPGVRRVVREDGAYVIDAERMRDVARSLSDAKLRDLFDAEATRGPRRSEGTKRSQE
;
A
#
# COMPACT_ATOMS: atom_id res chain seq x y z
N MET A 1 -16.26 -2.34 18.48
CA MET A 1 -16.28 -2.51 17.01
C MET A 1 -14.90 -2.07 16.52
N THR A 2 -14.16 -2.96 15.91
CA THR A 2 -12.84 -2.66 15.32
C THR A 2 -13.04 -1.67 14.18
N ALA A 3 -12.19 -0.64 14.07
CA ALA A 3 -12.23 0.30 12.95
C ALA A 3 -12.11 -0.46 11.61
N PRO A 4 -12.81 -0.04 10.55
CA PRO A 4 -12.70 -0.69 9.25
C PRO A 4 -11.26 -0.61 8.76
N ARG A 5 -10.76 -1.73 8.26
CA ARG A 5 -9.36 -1.84 7.81
C ARG A 5 -9.11 -1.16 6.47
N TYR A 6 -10.15 -1.04 5.65
CA TYR A 6 -10.09 -0.48 4.30
C TYR A 6 -11.29 0.40 4.03
N THR A 7 -11.11 1.39 3.15
CA THR A 7 -12.18 2.25 2.66
C THR A 7 -12.35 2.05 1.16
N VAL A 8 -13.56 1.68 0.76
CA VAL A 8 -13.98 1.45 -0.63
C VAL A 8 -14.88 2.59 -1.07
N LEU A 9 -14.54 3.26 -2.15
CA LEU A 9 -15.40 4.24 -2.82
C LEU A 9 -16.11 3.59 -3.99
N VAL A 10 -17.42 3.74 -4.05
CA VAL A 10 -18.29 3.27 -5.13
C VAL A 10 -18.79 4.47 -5.91
N VAL A 11 -18.67 4.43 -7.24
CA VAL A 11 -19.07 5.50 -8.16
C VAL A 11 -19.91 4.90 -9.29
N ASP A 12 -21.18 5.28 -9.35
CA ASP A 12 -22.11 4.83 -10.40
C ASP A 12 -23.22 5.87 -10.49
N ASP A 13 -23.56 6.38 -11.65
CA ASP A 13 -24.60 7.41 -11.82
C ASP A 13 -25.99 6.93 -11.41
N GLU A 14 -26.20 5.62 -11.36
CA GLU A 14 -27.39 4.98 -10.80
C GLU A 14 -27.29 4.80 -9.28
N ALA A 15 -28.00 5.62 -8.52
CA ALA A 15 -28.01 5.54 -7.05
C ALA A 15 -28.41 4.14 -6.52
N GLU A 16 -29.26 3.41 -7.24
CA GLU A 16 -29.68 2.05 -6.90
C GLU A 16 -28.51 1.05 -6.97
N VAL A 17 -27.61 1.21 -7.93
CA VAL A 17 -26.40 0.40 -8.07
C VAL A 17 -25.46 0.68 -6.89
N VAL A 18 -25.23 1.96 -6.55
CA VAL A 18 -24.44 2.36 -5.39
C VAL A 18 -24.98 1.73 -4.11
N GLU A 19 -26.29 1.83 -3.84
CA GLU A 19 -26.89 1.26 -2.64
C GLU A 19 -26.87 -0.29 -2.64
N THR A 20 -26.96 -0.91 -3.81
CA THR A 20 -26.82 -2.38 -3.92
C THR A 20 -25.41 -2.84 -3.59
N LEU A 21 -24.39 -2.16 -4.09
CA LEU A 21 -23.00 -2.46 -3.74
C LEU A 21 -22.72 -2.26 -2.25
N LYS A 22 -23.17 -1.15 -1.67
CA LYS A 22 -23.06 -0.89 -0.22
C LYS A 22 -23.72 -1.97 0.60
N ARG A 23 -24.92 -2.43 0.21
CA ARG A 23 -25.63 -3.53 0.87
C ARG A 23 -24.89 -4.86 0.76
N ASN A 24 -24.35 -5.20 -0.42
CA ASN A 24 -23.60 -6.43 -0.65
C ASN A 24 -22.30 -6.49 0.17
N LEU A 25 -21.73 -5.34 0.50
CA LEU A 25 -20.48 -5.21 1.24
C LEU A 25 -20.66 -4.94 2.74
N ARG A 26 -21.91 -4.78 3.23
CA ARG A 26 -22.21 -4.42 4.62
C ARG A 26 -21.65 -5.39 5.66
N SER A 27 -21.51 -6.67 5.30
CA SER A 27 -20.98 -7.71 6.20
C SER A 27 -19.45 -7.81 6.19
N GLU A 28 -18.80 -7.09 5.29
CA GLU A 28 -17.36 -7.09 5.15
C GLU A 28 -16.71 -6.03 6.07
N PRO A 29 -15.44 -6.19 6.45
CA PRO A 29 -14.73 -5.26 7.34
C PRO A 29 -14.26 -4.00 6.59
N TYR A 30 -15.09 -3.44 5.70
CA TYR A 30 -14.79 -2.27 4.88
C TYR A 30 -15.67 -1.09 5.28
N ALA A 31 -15.13 0.13 5.24
CA ALA A 31 -15.94 1.33 5.11
C ALA A 31 -16.32 1.51 3.63
N VAL A 32 -17.59 1.70 3.33
CA VAL A 32 -18.06 1.89 1.95
C VAL A 32 -18.68 3.27 1.82
N ILE A 33 -18.05 4.11 1.00
CA ILE A 33 -18.54 5.43 0.61
C ILE A 33 -19.13 5.29 -0.80
N GLY A 34 -20.24 5.95 -1.08
CA GLY A 34 -20.87 5.92 -2.40
C GLY A 34 -21.17 7.32 -2.88
N THR A 35 -20.99 7.57 -4.17
CA THR A 35 -21.38 8.80 -4.85
C THR A 35 -21.87 8.50 -6.25
N THR A 36 -22.75 9.35 -6.77
CA THR A 36 -23.23 9.29 -8.16
C THR A 36 -22.51 10.28 -9.08
N SER A 37 -21.52 11.02 -8.55
CA SER A 37 -20.81 12.04 -9.31
C SER A 37 -19.32 11.70 -9.43
N PRO A 38 -18.79 11.54 -10.66
CA PRO A 38 -17.36 11.37 -10.88
C PRO A 38 -16.50 12.52 -10.34
N LYS A 39 -17.04 13.75 -10.36
CA LYS A 39 -16.34 14.93 -9.81
C LYS A 39 -16.24 14.87 -8.30
N GLU A 40 -17.31 14.46 -7.63
CA GLU A 40 -17.31 14.26 -6.19
C GLU A 40 -16.37 13.10 -5.81
N ALA A 41 -16.35 12.02 -6.60
CA ALA A 41 -15.42 10.91 -6.40
C ALA A 41 -13.96 11.37 -6.41
N LEU A 42 -13.55 12.23 -7.36
CA LEU A 42 -12.21 12.80 -7.36
C LEU A 42 -11.92 13.61 -6.10
N ALA A 43 -12.85 14.47 -5.66
CA ALA A 43 -12.67 15.25 -4.44
C ALA A 43 -12.53 14.37 -3.19
N ILE A 44 -13.29 13.27 -3.11
CA ILE A 44 -13.18 12.29 -2.03
C ILE A 44 -11.81 11.59 -2.05
N VAL A 45 -11.33 11.19 -3.22
CA VAL A 45 -10.00 10.56 -3.36
C VAL A 45 -8.90 11.54 -3.01
N ASP A 46 -8.99 12.80 -3.46
CA ASP A 46 -8.02 13.87 -3.17
C ASP A 46 -7.97 14.22 -1.68
N ALA A 47 -9.07 14.10 -0.96
CA ALA A 47 -9.11 14.24 0.50
C ALA A 47 -8.34 13.11 1.23
N GLY A 48 -8.05 12.01 0.55
CA GLY A 48 -7.27 10.89 1.06
C GLY A 48 -8.10 9.84 1.81
N GLY A 49 -7.44 8.74 2.18
CA GLY A 49 -8.04 7.68 2.98
C GLY A 49 -8.84 6.63 2.18
N ILE A 50 -8.85 6.71 0.84
CA ILE A 50 -9.45 5.72 -0.04
C ILE A 50 -8.42 4.67 -0.44
N ASP A 51 -8.77 3.41 -0.29
CA ASP A 51 -7.93 2.28 -0.66
C ASP A 51 -8.28 1.69 -2.01
N LEU A 52 -9.57 1.71 -2.33
CA LEU A 52 -10.09 1.10 -3.53
C LEU A 52 -11.27 1.91 -4.07
N VAL A 53 -11.31 2.08 -5.39
CA VAL A 53 -12.42 2.67 -6.13
C VAL A 53 -13.05 1.62 -7.01
N ILE A 54 -14.37 1.51 -6.97
CA ILE A 54 -15.20 0.78 -7.93
C ILE A 54 -15.96 1.83 -8.72
N ALA A 55 -15.78 1.88 -10.03
CA ALA A 55 -16.43 2.87 -10.88
C ALA A 55 -17.16 2.21 -12.04
N ASP A 56 -18.38 2.65 -12.32
CA ASP A 56 -19.06 2.31 -13.57
C ASP A 56 -18.35 2.95 -14.76
N ILE A 57 -18.35 2.28 -15.91
CA ILE A 57 -17.75 2.82 -17.13
C ILE A 57 -18.67 3.88 -17.74
N ASP A 58 -19.96 3.59 -17.84
CA ASP A 58 -20.91 4.35 -18.64
C ASP A 58 -21.61 5.43 -17.81
N MET A 59 -20.86 6.44 -17.35
CA MET A 59 -21.39 7.56 -16.58
C MET A 59 -21.45 8.85 -17.39
N PRO A 60 -22.47 9.71 -17.18
CA PRO A 60 -22.53 11.03 -17.79
C PRO A 60 -21.41 11.95 -17.27
N GLU A 61 -21.09 13.01 -18.00
CA GLU A 61 -20.08 14.02 -17.71
C GLU A 61 -18.63 13.53 -17.76
N MET A 62 -18.32 12.38 -17.18
CA MET A 62 -17.01 11.76 -17.17
C MET A 62 -17.20 10.25 -17.07
N ASP A 63 -16.73 9.52 -18.08
CA ASP A 63 -16.75 8.07 -18.07
C ASP A 63 -15.78 7.49 -17.03
N GLY A 64 -16.04 6.25 -16.61
CA GLY A 64 -15.24 5.58 -15.60
C GLY A 64 -13.78 5.37 -15.99
N LEU A 65 -13.47 5.19 -17.28
CA LEU A 65 -12.11 5.08 -17.78
C LEU A 65 -11.32 6.37 -17.54
N SER A 66 -11.93 7.51 -17.90
CA SER A 66 -11.35 8.84 -17.63
C SER A 66 -11.17 9.10 -16.13
N LEU A 67 -12.12 8.66 -15.30
CA LEU A 67 -12.04 8.79 -13.85
C LEU A 67 -10.86 7.99 -13.31
N VAL A 68 -10.75 6.70 -13.62
CA VAL A 68 -9.68 5.84 -13.11
C VAL A 68 -8.30 6.24 -13.62
N ALA A 69 -8.19 6.73 -14.87
CA ALA A 69 -6.95 7.26 -15.41
C ALA A 69 -6.46 8.52 -14.67
N ARG A 70 -7.38 9.40 -14.24
CA ARG A 70 -7.04 10.55 -13.38
C ARG A 70 -6.57 10.11 -12.01
N ILE A 71 -7.31 9.19 -11.37
CA ILE A 71 -6.95 8.64 -10.07
C ILE A 71 -5.56 7.98 -10.13
N GLN A 72 -5.26 7.22 -11.20
CA GLN A 72 -3.96 6.61 -11.36
C GLN A 72 -2.81 7.61 -11.36
N ARG A 73 -2.98 8.76 -12.01
CA ARG A 73 -1.93 9.78 -12.13
C ARG A 73 -1.66 10.49 -10.80
N SER A 74 -2.72 10.80 -10.03
CA SER A 74 -2.60 11.55 -8.77
C SER A 74 -2.46 10.64 -7.55
N HIS A 75 -3.05 9.44 -7.58
CA HIS A 75 -3.11 8.48 -6.47
C HIS A 75 -2.82 7.04 -6.96
N PRO A 76 -1.59 6.73 -7.39
CA PRO A 76 -1.25 5.43 -7.99
C PRO A 76 -1.47 4.25 -7.04
N ASP A 77 -1.40 4.47 -5.74
CA ASP A 77 -1.58 3.44 -4.70
C ASP A 77 -3.05 3.05 -4.48
N VAL A 78 -4.01 3.83 -5.01
CA VAL A 78 -5.43 3.50 -4.93
C VAL A 78 -5.75 2.40 -5.93
N ILE A 79 -6.32 1.30 -5.48
CA ILE A 79 -6.77 0.22 -6.36
C ILE A 79 -8.02 0.65 -7.14
N ARG A 80 -8.08 0.33 -8.41
CA ARG A 80 -9.15 0.73 -9.33
C ARG A 80 -9.80 -0.50 -9.95
N ILE A 81 -11.11 -0.60 -9.80
CA ILE A 81 -11.96 -1.66 -10.38
C ILE A 81 -13.03 -0.96 -11.23
N LEU A 82 -13.28 -1.45 -12.44
CA LEU A 82 -14.37 -0.98 -13.29
C LEU A 82 -15.56 -1.93 -13.19
N LEU A 83 -16.76 -1.35 -13.17
CA LEU A 83 -18.00 -2.06 -13.48
C LEU A 83 -18.27 -1.88 -14.97
N THR A 84 -18.60 -2.95 -15.67
CA THR A 84 -18.80 -2.90 -17.14
C THR A 84 -20.00 -3.74 -17.55
N GLY A 85 -20.78 -3.24 -18.51
CA GLY A 85 -21.66 -4.05 -19.31
C GLY A 85 -20.90 -4.75 -20.45
N ASP A 86 -21.57 -5.66 -21.16
CA ASP A 86 -20.96 -6.40 -22.27
C ASP A 86 -20.40 -5.49 -23.36
N ALA A 87 -21.02 -4.36 -23.60
CA ALA A 87 -20.61 -3.40 -24.66
C ALA A 87 -19.28 -2.69 -24.37
N SER A 88 -18.90 -2.55 -23.10
CA SER A 88 -17.70 -1.81 -22.66
C SER A 88 -16.54 -2.73 -22.26
N LEU A 89 -16.69 -4.05 -22.42
CA LEU A 89 -15.70 -5.04 -21.97
C LEU A 89 -14.34 -4.87 -22.66
N GLU A 90 -14.30 -4.62 -23.95
CA GLU A 90 -13.05 -4.44 -24.70
C GLU A 90 -12.27 -3.21 -24.22
N SER A 91 -12.98 -2.12 -23.90
CA SER A 91 -12.40 -0.91 -23.33
C SER A 91 -11.81 -1.17 -21.93
N ALA A 92 -12.51 -1.93 -21.08
CA ALA A 92 -12.03 -2.32 -19.76
C ALA A 92 -10.76 -3.18 -19.85
N MET A 93 -10.70 -4.14 -20.79
CA MET A 93 -9.52 -4.97 -21.04
C MET A 93 -8.33 -4.14 -21.52
N THR A 94 -8.56 -3.14 -22.36
CA THR A 94 -7.51 -2.23 -22.82
C THR A 94 -6.93 -1.41 -21.64
N ALA A 95 -7.79 -0.87 -20.79
CA ALA A 95 -7.37 -0.12 -19.59
C ALA A 95 -6.56 -0.96 -18.60
N ILE A 96 -6.88 -2.25 -18.45
CA ILE A 96 -6.06 -3.18 -17.65
C ILE A 96 -4.68 -3.34 -18.27
N ASN A 97 -4.59 -3.56 -19.57
CA ASN A 97 -3.31 -3.76 -20.26
C ASN A 97 -2.42 -2.51 -20.21
N GLN A 98 -3.01 -1.32 -20.10
CA GLN A 98 -2.31 -0.05 -19.91
C GLN A 98 -1.95 0.23 -18.44
N GLY A 99 -2.34 -0.64 -17.50
CA GLY A 99 -2.11 -0.50 -16.07
C GLY A 99 -2.98 0.55 -15.38
N GLU A 100 -4.00 1.07 -16.07
CA GLU A 100 -4.92 2.07 -15.52
C GLU A 100 -5.93 1.45 -14.55
N VAL A 101 -6.25 0.16 -14.73
CA VAL A 101 -7.23 -0.59 -13.97
C VAL A 101 -6.61 -1.89 -13.45
N HIS A 102 -6.99 -2.29 -12.26
CA HIS A 102 -6.50 -3.54 -11.65
C HIS A 102 -7.40 -4.74 -11.97
N ARG A 103 -8.70 -4.51 -12.05
CA ARG A 103 -9.72 -5.54 -12.33
C ARG A 103 -10.96 -4.87 -12.94
N TYR A 104 -11.80 -5.70 -13.55
CA TYR A 104 -13.18 -5.32 -13.89
C TYR A 104 -14.15 -6.35 -13.31
N LEU A 105 -15.43 -5.95 -13.19
CA LEU A 105 -16.56 -6.77 -12.78
C LEU A 105 -17.69 -6.52 -13.77
N THR A 106 -18.21 -7.59 -14.37
CA THR A 106 -19.29 -7.48 -15.37
C THR A 106 -20.66 -7.38 -14.72
N LYS A 107 -21.51 -6.53 -15.26
CA LYS A 107 -22.94 -6.43 -14.90
C LYS A 107 -23.75 -7.49 -15.69
N PRO A 108 -24.63 -8.29 -15.05
CA PRO A 108 -24.89 -8.38 -13.62
C PRO A 108 -23.85 -9.25 -12.90
N TRP A 109 -23.46 -8.86 -11.68
CA TRP A 109 -22.53 -9.62 -10.85
C TRP A 109 -23.25 -10.42 -9.77
N SER A 110 -22.59 -11.44 -9.25
CA SER A 110 -22.97 -12.11 -8.01
C SER A 110 -22.29 -11.47 -6.80
N THR A 111 -22.93 -11.55 -5.62
CA THR A 111 -22.31 -11.07 -4.37
C THR A 111 -21.01 -11.81 -4.05
N SER A 112 -20.90 -13.09 -4.38
CA SER A 112 -19.67 -13.88 -4.19
C SER A 112 -18.55 -13.38 -5.07
N GLU A 113 -18.81 -13.15 -6.35
CA GLU A 113 -17.81 -12.65 -7.30
C GLU A 113 -17.29 -11.26 -6.91
N LEU A 114 -18.20 -10.34 -6.54
CA LEU A 114 -17.82 -9.03 -6.01
C LEU A 114 -16.86 -9.16 -4.80
N ARG A 115 -17.18 -10.00 -3.84
CA ARG A 115 -16.36 -10.21 -2.65
C ARG A 115 -15.01 -10.82 -2.97
N ASP A 116 -14.94 -11.78 -3.88
CA ASP A 116 -13.68 -12.43 -4.26
C ASP A 116 -12.75 -11.47 -4.99
N ILE A 117 -13.30 -10.64 -5.89
CA ILE A 117 -12.54 -9.58 -6.57
C ILE A 117 -12.02 -8.56 -5.56
N LEU A 118 -12.86 -8.08 -4.65
CA LEU A 118 -12.46 -7.10 -3.63
C LEU A 118 -11.40 -7.66 -2.68
N ARG A 119 -11.57 -8.90 -2.22
CA ARG A 119 -10.59 -9.54 -1.34
C ARG A 119 -9.22 -9.61 -2.00
N SER A 120 -9.16 -10.11 -3.23
CA SER A 120 -7.93 -10.18 -4.02
C SER A 120 -7.30 -8.78 -4.23
N ALA A 121 -8.12 -7.77 -4.51
CA ALA A 121 -7.66 -6.39 -4.70
C ALA A 121 -7.12 -5.77 -3.41
N LEU A 122 -7.75 -6.01 -2.27
CA LEU A 122 -7.34 -5.48 -0.97
C LEU A 122 -6.10 -6.19 -0.40
N ASP A 123 -5.86 -7.46 -0.76
CA ASP A 123 -4.58 -8.12 -0.50
C ASP A 123 -3.43 -7.35 -1.19
N ARG A 124 -3.66 -6.87 -2.40
CA ARG A 124 -2.70 -6.02 -3.12
C ARG A 124 -2.45 -4.68 -2.42
N VAL A 125 -3.49 -4.02 -1.89
CA VAL A 125 -3.33 -2.81 -1.05
C VAL A 125 -2.41 -3.09 0.13
N THR A 126 -2.61 -4.23 0.80
CA THR A 126 -1.78 -4.62 1.95
C THR A 126 -0.31 -4.78 1.56
N GLU A 127 -0.03 -5.42 0.42
CA GLU A 127 1.33 -5.58 -0.10
C GLU A 127 1.99 -4.23 -0.42
N LEU A 128 1.26 -3.34 -1.12
CA LEU A 128 1.74 -2.00 -1.46
C LEU A 128 2.05 -1.18 -0.20
N ARG A 129 1.16 -1.20 0.79
CA ARG A 129 1.37 -0.53 2.09
C ARG A 129 2.61 -1.05 2.82
N ARG A 130 2.81 -2.37 2.84
CA ARG A 130 4.00 -2.98 3.44
C ARG A 130 5.28 -2.57 2.71
N ALA A 131 5.27 -2.58 1.39
CA ALA A 131 6.41 -2.17 0.58
C ALA A 131 6.77 -0.69 0.82
N SER A 132 5.76 0.20 0.83
CA SER A 132 5.94 1.63 1.11
C SER A 132 6.44 1.88 2.54
N GLN A 133 5.98 1.10 3.53
CA GLN A 133 6.46 1.23 4.89
C GLN A 133 7.93 0.82 5.01
N ILE A 134 8.32 -0.32 4.42
CA ILE A 134 9.71 -0.77 4.39
C ILE A 134 10.61 0.27 3.72
N SER A 135 10.18 0.86 2.60
CA SER A 135 10.93 1.90 1.90
C SER A 135 11.13 3.15 2.77
N ARG A 136 10.09 3.60 3.48
CA ARG A 136 10.16 4.73 4.41
C ARG A 136 11.11 4.44 5.59
N ASP A 137 11.03 3.25 6.16
CA ASP A 137 11.89 2.84 7.28
C ASP A 137 13.36 2.79 6.85
N VAL A 138 13.65 2.29 5.65
CA VAL A 138 15.00 2.29 5.07
C VAL A 138 15.51 3.72 4.84
N ALA A 139 14.70 4.59 4.25
CA ALA A 139 15.08 5.99 3.99
C ALA A 139 15.30 6.76 5.31
N ALA A 140 14.45 6.57 6.31
CA ALA A 140 14.60 7.19 7.62
C ALA A 140 15.88 6.72 8.33
N ARG A 141 16.19 5.43 8.24
CA ARG A 141 17.43 4.86 8.78
C ARG A 141 18.67 5.44 8.09
N GLU A 142 18.62 5.56 6.77
CA GLU A 142 19.75 6.11 6.00
C GLU A 142 19.98 7.59 6.31
N ALA A 143 18.92 8.40 6.40
CA ALA A 143 18.98 9.78 6.82
C ALA A 143 19.56 9.92 8.23
N PHE A 144 19.13 9.10 9.18
CA PHE A 144 19.67 9.06 10.53
C PHE A 144 21.17 8.72 10.57
N LEU A 145 21.60 7.72 9.78
CA LEU A 145 23.02 7.34 9.70
C LEU A 145 23.89 8.43 9.07
N LEU A 146 23.34 9.21 8.11
CA LEU A 146 24.02 10.35 7.53
C LEU A 146 24.18 11.48 8.55
N ASP A 147 23.18 11.77 9.34
CA ASP A 147 23.25 12.77 10.39
C ASP A 147 24.21 12.37 11.52
N LEU A 148 24.23 11.08 11.84
CA LEU A 148 25.17 10.52 12.81
C LEU A 148 26.61 10.65 12.29
N GLU A 149 26.87 10.35 11.03
CA GLU A 149 28.19 10.51 10.40
C GLU A 149 28.66 11.97 10.37
N LYS A 150 27.75 12.94 10.15
CA LYS A 150 28.07 14.37 10.22
C LYS A 150 28.46 14.80 11.64
N ALA A 151 27.72 14.29 12.65
CA ALA A 151 28.01 14.60 14.06
C ALA A 151 29.26 13.89 14.58
N HIS A 152 29.52 12.68 14.11
CA HIS A 152 30.60 11.81 14.54
C HIS A 152 31.31 11.19 13.33
N PRO A 153 32.21 11.95 12.64
CA PRO A 153 32.90 11.48 11.45
C PRO A 153 33.64 10.17 11.67
N GLY A 154 33.39 9.19 10.77
CA GLY A 154 34.00 7.86 10.83
C GLY A 154 33.21 6.83 11.66
N VAL A 155 32.02 7.18 12.19
CA VAL A 155 31.18 6.21 12.94
C VAL A 155 30.67 5.06 12.06
N ARG A 156 30.52 5.32 10.76
CA ARG A 156 30.13 4.31 9.76
C ARG A 156 31.30 3.47 9.24
N ARG A 157 32.55 3.84 9.60
CA ARG A 157 33.73 3.14 9.12
C ARG A 157 33.92 1.86 9.90
N VAL A 158 33.67 0.75 9.25
CA VAL A 158 33.95 -0.57 9.79
C VAL A 158 35.42 -0.90 9.52
N VAL A 159 36.19 -1.07 10.58
CA VAL A 159 37.59 -1.52 10.49
C VAL A 159 37.63 -3.02 10.71
N ARG A 160 38.38 -3.73 9.89
CA ARG A 160 38.57 -5.17 10.02
C ARG A 160 40.03 -5.43 10.35
N GLU A 161 40.31 -5.95 11.54
CA GLU A 161 41.62 -6.35 11.98
C GLU A 161 41.60 -7.85 12.26
N ASP A 162 42.56 -8.59 11.74
CA ASP A 162 42.69 -10.04 11.89
C ASP A 162 41.44 -10.87 11.62
N GLY A 163 40.65 -10.40 10.62
CA GLY A 163 39.42 -11.09 10.24
C GLY A 163 38.17 -10.78 11.09
N ALA A 164 38.32 -10.06 12.19
CA ALA A 164 37.23 -9.61 13.04
C ALA A 164 36.87 -8.14 12.79
N TYR A 165 35.61 -7.78 13.02
CA TYR A 165 35.16 -6.40 13.00
C TYR A 165 35.55 -5.73 14.33
N VAL A 166 36.36 -4.67 14.24
CA VAL A 166 36.77 -3.88 15.42
C VAL A 166 35.83 -2.68 15.55
N ILE A 167 35.21 -2.58 16.71
CA ILE A 167 34.37 -1.42 17.07
C ILE A 167 35.21 -0.53 17.97
N ASP A 168 35.41 0.72 17.58
CA ASP A 168 36.07 1.72 18.43
C ASP A 168 35.16 2.03 19.63
N ALA A 169 35.54 1.48 20.79
CA ALA A 169 34.77 1.59 22.03
C ALA A 169 34.71 3.04 22.59
N GLU A 170 35.67 3.91 22.28
CA GLU A 170 35.62 5.33 22.67
C GLU A 170 34.60 6.09 21.83
N ARG A 171 34.63 5.92 20.49
CA ARG A 171 33.66 6.50 19.58
C ARG A 171 32.24 6.01 19.88
N MET A 172 32.06 4.73 20.16
CA MET A 172 30.75 4.21 20.53
C MET A 172 30.21 4.83 21.83
N ARG A 173 31.07 5.13 22.80
CA ARG A 173 30.65 5.83 24.02
C ARG A 173 30.26 7.27 23.77
N ASP A 174 30.94 7.97 22.91
CA ASP A 174 30.61 9.36 22.53
C ASP A 174 29.30 9.43 21.74
N VAL A 175 29.09 8.51 20.82
CA VAL A 175 27.81 8.35 20.10
C VAL A 175 26.67 8.05 21.08
N ALA A 176 26.87 7.10 22.00
CA ALA A 176 25.87 6.74 23.00
C ALA A 176 25.51 7.90 23.94
N ARG A 177 26.48 8.75 24.30
CA ARG A 177 26.22 9.96 25.11
C ARG A 177 25.45 11.04 24.34
N SER A 178 25.63 11.13 23.01
CA SER A 178 24.96 12.13 22.18
C SER A 178 23.53 11.73 21.77
N LEU A 179 23.19 10.45 21.87
CA LEU A 179 21.86 9.95 21.55
C LEU A 179 20.96 10.06 22.78
N SER A 180 19.82 10.74 22.64
CA SER A 180 18.78 10.69 23.68
C SER A 180 18.17 9.29 23.79
N ASP A 181 17.72 8.90 24.99
CA ASP A 181 17.09 7.60 25.24
C ASP A 181 15.93 7.28 24.27
N ALA A 182 15.21 8.29 23.81
CA ALA A 182 14.15 8.13 22.82
C ALA A 182 14.69 7.68 21.44
N LYS A 183 15.78 8.28 20.96
CA LYS A 183 16.43 7.89 19.70
C LYS A 183 17.07 6.51 19.75
N LEU A 184 17.55 6.09 20.92
CA LEU A 184 18.07 4.73 21.12
C LEU A 184 16.94 3.68 21.09
N ARG A 185 15.79 3.97 21.72
CA ARG A 185 14.62 3.07 21.66
C ARG A 185 14.13 2.85 20.24
N ASP A 186 13.97 3.91 19.46
CA ASP A 186 13.54 3.81 18.05
C ASP A 186 14.48 2.94 17.19
N LEU A 187 15.78 2.96 17.50
CA LEU A 187 16.78 2.12 16.82
C LEU A 187 16.65 0.63 17.20
N PHE A 188 16.44 0.32 18.49
CA PHE A 188 16.37 -1.06 18.99
C PHE A 188 15.00 -1.70 18.74
N ASP A 189 13.90 -0.94 18.77
CA ASP A 189 12.56 -1.43 18.45
C ASP A 189 12.41 -1.79 16.97
N ALA A 190 13.12 -1.10 16.09
CA ALA A 190 13.18 -1.46 14.65
C ALA A 190 13.97 -2.77 14.40
N GLU A 191 14.90 -3.17 15.27
CA GLU A 191 15.60 -4.45 15.18
C GLU A 191 14.82 -5.61 15.81
N ALA A 192 14.08 -5.37 16.87
CA ALA A 192 13.31 -6.40 17.58
C ALA A 192 12.16 -6.97 16.73
N THR A 193 11.68 -6.22 15.73
CA THR A 193 10.67 -6.66 14.77
C THR A 193 11.20 -7.56 13.65
N ARG A 194 12.53 -7.71 13.54
CA ARG A 194 13.16 -8.68 12.64
C ARG A 194 13.52 -9.94 13.41
N GLY A 195 12.63 -10.92 13.41
CA GLY A 195 12.94 -12.26 13.95
C GLY A 195 14.23 -12.85 13.35
N PRO A 196 14.90 -13.77 14.06
CA PRO A 196 16.21 -14.27 13.65
C PRO A 196 16.16 -14.90 12.27
N ARG A 197 17.02 -14.43 11.37
CA ARG A 197 17.26 -15.11 10.09
C ARG A 197 17.73 -16.52 10.41
N ARG A 198 16.89 -17.52 10.13
CA ARG A 198 17.32 -18.91 10.15
C ARG A 198 18.42 -19.07 9.09
N SER A 199 19.64 -19.27 9.54
CA SER A 199 20.72 -19.79 8.71
C SER A 199 20.35 -21.22 8.32
N GLU A 200 19.89 -21.44 7.10
CA GLU A 200 19.81 -22.78 6.53
C GLU A 200 21.24 -23.31 6.38
N GLY A 201 21.61 -24.16 7.33
CA GLY A 201 22.84 -24.90 7.28
C GLY A 201 22.80 -25.90 6.13
N THR A 202 23.65 -25.67 5.15
CA THR A 202 23.96 -26.61 4.08
C THR A 202 24.56 -27.88 4.70
N LYS A 203 23.74 -28.89 4.92
CA LYS A 203 24.26 -30.24 5.18
C LYS A 203 24.76 -30.82 3.85
N ARG A 204 26.05 -30.79 3.65
CA ARG A 204 26.72 -31.69 2.72
C ARG A 204 26.61 -33.10 3.30
N SER A 205 25.89 -33.98 2.62
CA SER A 205 26.04 -35.44 2.80
C SER A 205 27.24 -35.87 2.00
N GLN A 206 28.22 -36.38 2.71
CA GLN A 206 29.19 -37.36 2.16
C GLN A 206 28.52 -38.71 2.40
N GLU A 207 28.34 -39.46 1.38
CA GLU A 207 28.69 -40.84 1.13
C GLU A 207 28.05 -41.28 -0.22
#